data_a933f8b12fa62925f8e6b38f35e56511
#
_entry.id   a933f8b12fa62925f8e6b38f35e56511
#
_cell.length_a   1.000
_cell.length_b   1.000
_cell.length_c   1.000
_cell.angle_alpha   90.00
_cell.angle_beta   90.00
_cell.angle_gamma   90.00
#
_symmetry.space_group_name_H-M   'P 1'
#
loop_
_entity.id
_entity.type
_entity.pdbx_description
1 polymer ?
#
loop_
_entity_poly.entity_id
_entity_poly.type
_entity_poly.pdbx_seq_one_letter_code
_entity_poly.pdbx_strand_id
1 'polypeptide(L)'
;TTLFRSKDIQNADISFVNQESPLGGDDRPYSGFKNFNTPSSIAQDLVDTGFNFVNGANNHALDQGEQGVRNHIHTWNKFKYQVLFTGVYESEQAHRQIPIKTIKGVKVALLSYTFGTNDHQPTHDYTVDTFDENKIKQDVKKAKQQSDVVLVSAHWGNEGKHQPNATQ
;
A
#
# COMPACT_ATOMS: atom_id res chain seq x y z
N THR A 1 -20.32 11.40 2.22
CA THR A 1 -19.56 11.87 1.02
C THR A 1 -19.03 10.72 0.19
N THR A 2 -18.71 9.58 0.79
CA THR A 2 -18.19 8.38 0.09
C THR A 2 -19.25 7.75 -0.82
N LEU A 3 -20.52 7.71 -0.40
CA LEU A 3 -21.63 7.18 -1.18
C LEU A 3 -21.88 7.91 -2.50
N PHE A 4 -21.54 9.19 -2.59
CA PHE A 4 -21.80 9.98 -3.79
C PHE A 4 -20.81 9.69 -4.94
N ARG A 5 -19.57 9.25 -4.62
CA ARG A 5 -18.53 8.94 -5.62
C ARG A 5 -18.25 7.44 -5.79
N SER A 6 -18.94 6.59 -5.07
CA SER A 6 -18.74 5.14 -5.14
C SER A 6 -18.99 4.59 -6.57
N LYS A 7 -19.91 5.18 -7.33
CA LYS A 7 -20.18 4.78 -8.71
C LYS A 7 -18.98 4.99 -9.64
N ASP A 8 -18.25 6.10 -9.49
CA ASP A 8 -17.07 6.38 -10.29
C ASP A 8 -15.97 5.37 -9.99
N ILE A 9 -15.80 5.04 -8.69
CA ILE A 9 -14.83 4.03 -8.23
C ILE A 9 -15.23 2.64 -8.73
N GLN A 10 -16.51 2.25 -8.57
CA GLN A 10 -17.02 0.93 -8.96
C GLN A 10 -17.04 0.71 -10.47
N ASN A 11 -17.15 1.76 -11.27
CA ASN A 11 -17.15 1.67 -12.73
C ASN A 11 -15.73 1.57 -13.33
N ALA A 12 -14.69 1.87 -12.55
CA ALA A 12 -13.32 1.74 -13.00
C ALA A 12 -12.84 0.29 -12.88
N ASP A 13 -12.06 -0.19 -13.84
CA ASP A 13 -11.46 -1.51 -13.78
C ASP A 13 -10.37 -1.60 -12.70
N ILE A 14 -9.65 -0.50 -12.49
CA ILE A 14 -8.65 -0.34 -11.43
C ILE A 14 -9.04 0.88 -10.59
N SER A 15 -9.25 0.64 -9.31
CA SER A 15 -9.51 1.67 -8.30
C SER A 15 -8.47 1.56 -7.19
N PHE A 16 -7.60 2.56 -7.15
CA PHE A 16 -6.45 2.60 -6.26
C PHE A 16 -6.68 3.52 -5.07
N VAL A 17 -6.18 3.12 -3.90
CA VAL A 17 -6.14 3.96 -2.70
C VAL A 17 -4.84 3.78 -1.93
N ASN A 18 -4.31 4.86 -1.37
CA ASN A 18 -3.27 4.83 -0.36
C ASN A 18 -3.93 4.70 1.03
N GLN A 19 -3.72 3.56 1.69
CA GLN A 19 -4.15 3.34 3.08
C GLN A 19 -3.04 3.85 4.00
N GLU A 20 -3.03 5.16 4.23
CA GLU A 20 -1.93 5.83 4.94
C GLU A 20 -1.93 5.55 6.44
N SER A 21 -3.10 5.55 7.08
CA SER A 21 -3.19 5.16 8.48
C SER A 21 -3.31 3.64 8.61
N PRO A 22 -2.37 2.95 9.28
CA PRO A 22 -2.35 1.50 9.33
C PRO A 22 -3.54 0.92 10.08
N LEU A 23 -4.00 -0.26 9.65
CA LEU A 23 -4.95 -1.11 10.36
C LEU A 23 -4.15 -1.98 11.35
N GLY A 24 -3.60 -1.31 12.37
CA GLY A 24 -2.56 -1.88 13.25
C GLY A 24 -3.06 -2.90 14.27
N GLY A 25 -4.37 -3.10 14.35
CA GLY A 25 -5.04 -4.07 15.20
C GLY A 25 -6.14 -3.46 16.07
N ASP A 26 -7.26 -4.20 16.19
CA ASP A 26 -8.40 -3.81 17.02
C ASP A 26 -8.22 -4.20 18.50
N ASP A 27 -7.13 -4.91 18.80
CA ASP A 27 -6.70 -5.31 20.16
C ASP A 27 -5.92 -4.21 20.89
N ARG A 28 -5.69 -3.10 20.23
CA ARG A 28 -4.97 -1.93 20.74
C ARG A 28 -5.77 -0.64 20.53
N PRO A 29 -5.48 0.43 21.29
CA PRO A 29 -6.21 1.69 21.14
C PRO A 29 -6.15 2.24 19.72
N TYR A 30 -7.29 2.70 19.21
CA TYR A 30 -7.30 3.53 18.01
C TYR A 30 -6.69 4.90 18.33
N SER A 31 -5.95 5.45 17.37
CA SER A 31 -5.21 6.70 17.56
C SER A 31 -5.14 7.51 16.28
N GLY A 32 -5.12 8.84 16.45
CA GLY A 32 -4.85 9.79 15.39
C GLY A 32 -3.38 10.18 15.31
N PHE A 33 -3.13 11.38 14.79
CA PHE A 33 -1.78 11.94 14.65
C PHE A 33 -1.06 11.96 16.03
N LYS A 34 0.20 11.53 16.16
CA LYS A 34 1.17 11.16 15.09
C LYS A 34 1.25 9.66 14.79
N ASN A 35 0.79 8.79 15.67
CA ASN A 35 0.91 7.34 15.56
C ASN A 35 -0.48 6.76 15.30
N PHE A 36 -0.88 6.75 14.05
CA PHE A 36 -2.21 6.31 13.65
C PHE A 36 -2.44 4.82 13.93
N ASN A 37 -3.64 4.52 14.40
CA ASN A 37 -4.20 3.16 14.37
C ASN A 37 -5.68 3.25 14.00
N THR A 38 -6.02 2.76 12.83
CA THR A 38 -7.36 2.83 12.26
C THR A 38 -8.10 1.49 12.46
N PRO A 39 -9.42 1.50 12.74
CA PRO A 39 -10.21 0.28 12.86
C PRO A 39 -10.10 -0.61 11.62
N SER A 40 -9.97 -1.92 11.81
CA SER A 40 -9.83 -2.88 10.71
C SER A 40 -11.06 -2.93 9.79
N SER A 41 -12.24 -2.49 10.27
CA SER A 41 -13.48 -2.41 9.49
C SER A 41 -13.38 -1.50 8.25
N ILE A 42 -12.47 -0.54 8.25
CA ILE A 42 -12.20 0.33 7.09
C ILE A 42 -11.82 -0.48 5.84
N ALA A 43 -11.15 -1.63 6.01
CA ALA A 43 -10.85 -2.50 4.87
C ALA A 43 -12.12 -2.99 4.15
N GLN A 44 -13.15 -3.40 4.90
CA GLN A 44 -14.43 -3.77 4.32
C GLN A 44 -15.10 -2.58 3.64
N ASP A 45 -15.09 -1.40 4.26
CA ASP A 45 -15.70 -0.19 3.69
C ASP A 45 -15.04 0.21 2.37
N LEU A 46 -13.71 0.08 2.26
CA LEU A 46 -12.95 0.34 1.03
C LEU A 46 -13.28 -0.68 -0.06
N VAL A 47 -13.39 -1.97 0.29
CA VAL A 47 -13.80 -3.04 -0.63
C VAL A 47 -15.23 -2.79 -1.13
N ASP A 48 -16.17 -2.48 -0.25
CA ASP A 48 -17.56 -2.20 -0.60
C ASP A 48 -17.72 -0.93 -1.45
N THR A 49 -16.79 0.03 -1.28
CA THR A 49 -16.70 1.22 -2.12
C THR A 49 -16.21 0.89 -3.53
N GLY A 50 -15.46 -0.21 -3.71
CA GLY A 50 -14.97 -0.70 -5.00
C GLY A 50 -13.46 -0.59 -5.22
N PHE A 51 -12.68 -0.24 -4.19
CA PHE A 51 -11.23 -0.22 -4.30
C PHE A 51 -10.68 -1.65 -4.41
N ASN A 52 -9.79 -1.86 -5.37
CA ASN A 52 -9.20 -3.16 -5.67
C ASN A 52 -7.67 -3.18 -5.73
N PHE A 53 -7.02 -2.01 -5.61
CA PHE A 53 -5.58 -1.83 -5.46
C PHE A 53 -5.31 -0.93 -4.25
N VAL A 54 -4.52 -1.42 -3.29
CA VAL A 54 -4.26 -0.71 -2.04
C VAL A 54 -2.75 -0.65 -1.77
N ASN A 55 -2.27 0.57 -1.54
CA ASN A 55 -0.90 0.83 -1.11
C ASN A 55 -0.80 0.91 0.41
N GLY A 56 0.17 0.19 0.99
CA GLY A 56 0.57 0.29 2.39
C GLY A 56 1.95 0.93 2.60
N ALA A 57 2.72 1.21 1.53
CA ALA A 57 4.01 1.88 1.63
C ALA A 57 3.83 3.40 1.71
N ASN A 58 3.90 3.92 2.91
CA ASN A 58 3.81 5.36 3.20
C ASN A 58 4.56 5.68 4.50
N ASN A 59 4.66 6.96 4.85
CA ASN A 59 5.41 7.40 6.03
C ASN A 59 4.81 6.93 7.36
N HIS A 60 3.54 6.54 7.40
CA HIS A 60 2.84 6.01 8.58
C HIS A 60 2.81 4.49 8.67
N ALA A 61 3.43 3.79 7.73
CA ALA A 61 3.40 2.32 7.68
C ALA A 61 3.85 1.64 8.98
N LEU A 62 4.77 2.26 9.72
CA LEU A 62 5.32 1.75 10.99
C LEU A 62 4.77 2.38 12.26
N ASP A 63 3.71 3.18 12.20
CA ASP A 63 3.13 3.85 13.37
C ASP A 63 2.74 2.88 14.50
N GLN A 64 2.42 1.65 14.18
CA GLN A 64 2.10 0.58 15.13
C GLN A 64 3.20 -0.49 15.21
N GLY A 65 4.41 -0.16 14.72
CA GLY A 65 5.55 -1.07 14.66
C GLY A 65 5.31 -2.27 13.72
N GLU A 66 6.24 -3.22 13.69
CA GLU A 66 6.13 -4.39 12.81
C GLU A 66 4.94 -5.31 13.15
N GLN A 67 4.51 -5.33 14.41
CA GLN A 67 3.28 -6.06 14.74
C GLN A 67 2.06 -5.41 14.11
N GLY A 68 2.01 -4.07 14.08
CA GLY A 68 0.98 -3.32 13.34
C GLY A 68 1.01 -3.61 11.85
N VAL A 69 2.20 -3.71 11.25
CA VAL A 69 2.35 -4.12 9.83
C VAL A 69 1.77 -5.52 9.61
N ARG A 70 2.09 -6.50 10.47
CA ARG A 70 1.50 -7.85 10.38
C ARG A 70 -0.02 -7.83 10.48
N ASN A 71 -0.58 -7.08 11.43
CA ASN A 71 -2.02 -6.95 11.60
C ASN A 71 -2.68 -6.31 10.36
N HIS A 72 -2.03 -5.29 9.79
CA HIS A 72 -2.45 -4.63 8.56
C HIS A 72 -2.51 -5.62 7.38
N ILE A 73 -1.42 -6.38 7.16
CA ILE A 73 -1.35 -7.43 6.13
C ILE A 73 -2.43 -8.49 6.35
N HIS A 74 -2.59 -8.99 7.59
CA HIS A 74 -3.60 -10.00 7.92
C HIS A 74 -5.02 -9.49 7.67
N THR A 75 -5.28 -8.21 7.92
CA THR A 75 -6.57 -7.60 7.62
C THR A 75 -6.84 -7.61 6.12
N TRP A 76 -5.89 -7.16 5.28
CA TRP A 76 -6.05 -7.18 3.84
C TRP A 76 -6.07 -8.59 3.24
N ASN A 77 -5.41 -9.56 3.84
CA ASN A 77 -5.43 -10.96 3.41
C ASN A 77 -6.84 -11.58 3.45
N LYS A 78 -7.76 -11.05 4.26
CA LYS A 78 -9.17 -11.47 4.24
C LYS A 78 -9.85 -11.14 2.89
N PHE A 79 -9.33 -10.15 2.17
CA PHE A 79 -9.85 -9.64 0.91
C PHE A 79 -8.93 -9.93 -0.29
N LYS A 80 -7.98 -10.86 -0.18
CA LYS A 80 -6.94 -11.14 -1.19
C LYS A 80 -7.46 -11.48 -2.59
N TYR A 81 -8.70 -11.92 -2.72
CA TYR A 81 -9.33 -12.19 -4.02
C TYR A 81 -9.93 -10.92 -4.64
N GLN A 82 -10.37 -9.96 -3.82
CA GLN A 82 -10.93 -8.69 -4.28
C GLN A 82 -9.85 -7.62 -4.44
N VAL A 83 -8.86 -7.60 -3.54
CA VAL A 83 -7.86 -6.52 -3.43
C VAL A 83 -6.46 -7.06 -3.64
N LEU A 84 -5.63 -6.30 -4.36
CA LEU A 84 -4.17 -6.40 -4.33
C LEU A 84 -3.65 -5.36 -3.34
N PHE A 85 -3.12 -5.82 -2.21
CA PHE A 85 -2.47 -5.00 -1.20
C PHE A 85 -0.96 -5.23 -1.23
N THR A 86 -0.16 -4.16 -1.19
CA THR A 86 1.30 -4.25 -1.26
C THR A 86 2.02 -3.03 -0.65
N GLY A 87 3.34 -3.10 -0.61
CA GLY A 87 4.23 -2.04 -0.12
C GLY A 87 4.75 -2.28 1.30
N VAL A 88 4.14 -3.24 2.02
CA VAL A 88 4.60 -3.73 3.32
C VAL A 88 4.54 -5.26 3.35
N TYR A 89 5.45 -5.88 4.09
CA TYR A 89 5.65 -7.34 4.02
C TYR A 89 5.96 -7.91 5.40
N GLU A 90 5.51 -9.14 5.63
CA GLU A 90 5.78 -9.88 6.88
C GLU A 90 6.98 -10.83 6.79
N SER A 91 7.56 -11.00 5.61
CA SER A 91 8.73 -11.86 5.38
C SER A 91 9.50 -11.46 4.13
N GLU A 92 10.77 -11.81 4.10
CA GLU A 92 11.63 -11.62 2.93
C GLU A 92 11.12 -12.39 1.71
N GLN A 93 10.53 -13.58 1.93
CA GLN A 93 9.93 -14.35 0.84
C GLN A 93 8.77 -13.62 0.19
N ALA A 94 7.87 -13.02 0.98
CA ALA A 94 6.76 -12.21 0.47
C ALA A 94 7.27 -10.97 -0.27
N HIS A 95 8.27 -10.29 0.29
CA HIS A 95 8.88 -9.10 -0.29
C HIS A 95 9.53 -9.35 -1.67
N ARG A 96 10.06 -10.55 -1.92
CA ARG A 96 10.68 -10.92 -3.20
C ARG A 96 9.67 -11.20 -4.33
N GLN A 97 8.38 -11.33 -4.01
CA GLN A 97 7.34 -11.56 -5.01
C GLN A 97 6.91 -10.26 -5.66
N ILE A 98 6.65 -10.29 -6.97
CA ILE A 98 5.98 -9.16 -7.63
C ILE A 98 4.48 -9.30 -7.40
N PRO A 99 3.83 -8.31 -6.76
CA PRO A 99 2.38 -8.35 -6.55
C PRO A 99 1.65 -8.11 -7.87
N ILE A 100 0.86 -9.10 -8.31
CA ILE A 100 0.15 -9.08 -9.59
C ILE A 100 -1.32 -9.47 -9.38
N LYS A 101 -2.21 -8.71 -10.00
CA LYS A 101 -3.64 -9.01 -10.09
C LYS A 101 -4.07 -9.04 -11.55
N THR A 102 -4.86 -10.04 -11.92
CA THR A 102 -5.44 -10.12 -13.27
C THR A 102 -6.79 -9.41 -13.29
N ILE A 103 -6.93 -8.40 -14.15
CA ILE A 103 -8.13 -7.61 -14.36
C ILE A 103 -8.59 -7.81 -15.80
N LYS A 104 -9.75 -8.44 -16.02
CA LYS A 104 -10.29 -8.71 -17.37
C LYS A 104 -9.27 -9.33 -18.32
N GLY A 105 -8.46 -10.26 -17.82
CA GLY A 105 -7.43 -10.95 -18.61
C GLY A 105 -6.08 -10.25 -18.70
N VAL A 106 -5.96 -8.98 -18.23
CA VAL A 106 -4.71 -8.22 -18.20
C VAL A 106 -4.02 -8.39 -16.85
N LYS A 107 -2.76 -8.81 -16.85
CA LYS A 107 -1.93 -8.92 -15.64
C LYS A 107 -1.38 -7.54 -15.26
N VAL A 108 -1.79 -7.03 -14.13
CA VAL A 108 -1.36 -5.72 -13.60
C VAL A 108 -0.49 -5.93 -12.37
N ALA A 109 0.76 -5.50 -12.41
CA ALA A 109 1.63 -5.42 -11.25
C ALA A 109 1.48 -4.07 -10.56
N LEU A 110 1.52 -4.05 -9.21
CA LEU A 110 1.61 -2.84 -8.41
C LEU A 110 2.90 -2.87 -7.60
N LEU A 111 3.78 -1.92 -7.83
CA LEU A 111 4.97 -1.67 -7.02
C LEU A 111 4.73 -0.41 -6.20
N SER A 112 5.06 -0.43 -4.91
CA SER A 112 4.74 0.66 -3.99
C SER A 112 5.94 1.01 -3.13
N TYR A 113 6.30 2.28 -3.09
CA TYR A 113 7.48 2.77 -2.36
C TYR A 113 7.16 4.04 -1.58
N THR A 114 7.83 4.22 -0.44
CA THR A 114 7.77 5.46 0.35
C THR A 114 9.15 6.10 0.52
N PHE A 115 9.19 7.42 0.72
CA PHE A 115 10.43 8.13 1.01
C PHE A 115 10.99 7.81 2.42
N GLY A 116 10.18 7.25 3.30
CA GLY A 116 10.58 6.90 4.67
C GLY A 116 9.39 6.54 5.54
N THR A 117 9.66 6.33 6.80
CA THR A 117 8.69 5.87 7.81
C THR A 117 8.69 6.77 9.06
N ASN A 118 8.81 8.08 8.84
CA ASN A 118 8.91 9.11 9.89
C ASN A 118 10.05 8.78 10.89
N ASP A 119 9.74 8.83 12.20
CA ASP A 119 10.71 8.54 13.27
C ASP A 119 10.88 7.04 13.56
N HIS A 120 10.16 6.18 12.83
CA HIS A 120 10.17 4.74 13.03
C HIS A 120 11.13 4.07 12.04
N GLN A 121 11.92 3.11 12.54
CA GLN A 121 12.79 2.29 11.71
C GLN A 121 12.34 0.83 11.77
N PRO A 122 12.22 0.14 10.63
CA PRO A 122 11.92 -1.28 10.64
C PRO A 122 13.11 -2.08 11.21
N THR A 123 12.83 -3.18 11.89
CA THR A 123 13.85 -4.14 12.33
C THR A 123 14.39 -4.95 11.14
N HIS A 124 13.58 -5.11 10.10
CA HIS A 124 13.93 -5.87 8.90
C HIS A 124 13.74 -5.01 7.64
N ASP A 125 14.74 -4.98 6.79
CA ASP A 125 14.73 -4.17 5.56
C ASP A 125 13.60 -4.52 4.58
N TYR A 126 13.05 -5.72 4.68
CA TYR A 126 11.92 -6.16 3.86
C TYR A 126 10.57 -5.61 4.30
N THR A 127 10.46 -5.06 5.53
CA THR A 127 9.15 -4.74 6.14
C THR A 127 8.38 -3.67 5.37
N VAL A 128 9.07 -2.65 4.86
CA VAL A 128 8.47 -1.55 4.07
C VAL A 128 9.38 -1.21 2.90
N ASP A 129 8.82 -1.11 1.71
CA ASP A 129 9.58 -0.67 0.54
C ASP A 129 9.85 0.84 0.59
N THR A 130 11.11 1.20 0.77
CA THR A 130 11.60 2.57 0.69
C THR A 130 12.25 2.86 -0.67
N PHE A 131 12.44 4.15 -0.99
CA PHE A 131 13.09 4.54 -2.24
C PHE A 131 14.56 4.10 -2.27
N ASP A 132 14.85 3.16 -3.15
CA ASP A 132 16.17 2.81 -3.64
C ASP A 132 16.10 2.70 -5.16
N GLU A 133 16.83 3.57 -5.87
CA GLU A 133 16.75 3.66 -7.32
C GLU A 133 17.15 2.34 -8.01
N ASN A 134 18.17 1.65 -7.49
CA ASN A 134 18.64 0.39 -8.07
C ASN A 134 17.61 -0.72 -7.86
N LYS A 135 17.03 -0.79 -6.65
CA LYS A 135 15.96 -1.74 -6.34
C LYS A 135 14.74 -1.48 -7.22
N ILE A 136 14.28 -0.24 -7.31
CA ILE A 136 13.11 0.13 -8.13
C ILE A 136 13.31 -0.29 -9.59
N LYS A 137 14.49 -0.01 -10.17
CA LYS A 137 14.83 -0.44 -11.54
C LYS A 137 14.77 -1.96 -11.73
N GLN A 138 15.28 -2.71 -10.75
CA GLN A 138 15.25 -4.17 -10.77
C GLN A 138 13.82 -4.70 -10.65
N ASP A 139 13.02 -4.16 -9.72
CA ASP A 139 11.63 -4.55 -9.51
C ASP A 139 10.76 -4.26 -10.74
N VAL A 140 10.90 -3.07 -11.35
CA VAL A 140 10.21 -2.71 -12.60
C VAL A 140 10.60 -3.67 -13.73
N LYS A 141 11.90 -3.99 -13.87
CA LYS A 141 12.37 -4.95 -14.88
C LYS A 141 11.75 -6.33 -14.65
N LYS A 142 11.72 -6.80 -13.41
CA LYS A 142 11.12 -8.09 -13.03
C LYS A 142 9.60 -8.10 -13.23
N ALA A 143 8.92 -7.02 -12.86
CA ALA A 143 7.49 -6.86 -13.04
C ALA A 143 7.09 -6.90 -14.52
N LYS A 144 7.83 -6.21 -15.39
CA LYS A 144 7.62 -6.23 -16.84
C LYS A 144 7.77 -7.60 -17.50
N GLN A 145 8.50 -8.52 -16.87
CA GLN A 145 8.64 -9.91 -17.38
C GLN A 145 7.43 -10.78 -16.98
N GLN A 146 6.62 -10.36 -15.99
CA GLN A 146 5.58 -11.15 -15.38
C GLN A 146 4.17 -10.59 -15.58
N SER A 147 4.07 -9.32 -16.02
CA SER A 147 2.81 -8.60 -16.18
C SER A 147 2.74 -7.81 -17.48
N ASP A 148 1.52 -7.49 -17.89
CA ASP A 148 1.22 -6.70 -19.08
C ASP A 148 1.31 -5.19 -18.78
N VAL A 149 0.98 -4.80 -17.54
CA VAL A 149 1.01 -3.42 -17.05
C VAL A 149 1.73 -3.37 -15.71
N VAL A 150 2.58 -2.36 -15.53
CA VAL A 150 3.25 -2.06 -14.25
C VAL A 150 2.79 -0.70 -13.76
N LEU A 151 2.15 -0.68 -12.60
CA LEU A 151 1.83 0.54 -11.86
C LEU A 151 2.88 0.73 -10.76
N VAL A 152 3.31 1.97 -10.58
CA VAL A 152 4.23 2.35 -9.50
C VAL A 152 3.55 3.42 -8.64
N SER A 153 3.37 3.11 -7.37
CA SER A 153 2.94 4.06 -6.35
C SER A 153 4.16 4.65 -5.65
N ALA A 154 4.31 5.95 -5.74
CA ALA A 154 5.40 6.69 -5.10
C ALA A 154 4.82 7.63 -4.03
N HIS A 155 5.04 7.29 -2.75
CA HIS A 155 4.67 8.15 -1.63
C HIS A 155 5.86 9.03 -1.24
N TRP A 156 5.90 10.25 -1.80
CA TRP A 156 7.04 11.15 -1.71
C TRP A 156 6.68 12.63 -1.82
N GLY A 157 7.69 13.50 -1.72
CA GLY A 157 7.54 14.94 -1.91
C GLY A 157 7.60 15.71 -0.58
N ASN A 158 7.37 17.02 -0.68
CA ASN A 158 7.35 17.91 0.48
C ASN A 158 5.90 18.19 0.88
N GLU A 159 5.53 17.81 2.10
CA GLU A 159 4.22 18.07 2.66
C GLU A 159 3.84 19.55 2.56
N GLY A 160 2.58 19.83 2.20
CA GLY A 160 2.06 21.18 2.04
C GLY A 160 2.56 21.95 0.80
N LYS A 161 3.33 21.32 -0.09
CA LYS A 161 3.74 21.91 -1.37
C LYS A 161 2.92 21.34 -2.53
N HIS A 162 2.47 22.23 -3.42
CA HIS A 162 1.69 21.84 -4.61
C HIS A 162 2.56 21.63 -5.86
N GLN A 163 3.83 22.03 -5.80
CA GLN A 163 4.78 21.83 -6.89
C GLN A 163 5.76 20.72 -6.56
N PRO A 164 6.10 19.85 -7.52
CA PRO A 164 7.11 18.82 -7.30
C PRO A 164 8.47 19.47 -7.03
N ASN A 165 9.30 18.78 -6.25
CA ASN A 165 10.68 19.16 -6.03
C ASN A 165 11.61 18.48 -7.07
N ALA A 166 12.92 18.80 -7.01
CA ALA A 166 13.88 18.26 -7.98
C ALA A 166 14.05 16.73 -7.92
N THR A 167 13.67 16.08 -6.81
CA THR A 167 13.72 14.62 -6.67
C THR A 167 12.52 13.94 -7.34
N GLN A 168 11.36 14.59 -7.33
CA GLN A 168 10.14 14.13 -8.00
C GLN A 168 10.19 14.31 -9.51
#